data_0678c1593231b92da7c9c0c0d65021a8
#
_entry.id   0678c1593231b92da7c9c0c0d65021a8
#
_cell.length_a   1.000
_cell.length_b   1.000
_cell.length_c   1.000
_cell.angle_alpha   90.00
_cell.angle_beta   90.00
_cell.angle_gamma   90.00
#
_symmetry.space_group_name_H-M   'P 1'
#
loop_
_entity.id
_entity.type
_entity.pdbx_description
1 polymer ?
#
loop_
_entity_poly.entity_id
_entity_poly.type
_entity_poly.pdbx_seq_one_letter_code
_entity_poly.pdbx_strand_id
1 'polypeptide(L)'
;MCIRDSYDYFNQTYRLENDDTGLLYGKEKETVPGAYVQYTYNWKDKIILMGGIRADHSDIYGTFVTPRAHIKYAPDDWVNLRVSVGKGYRTNHVLAENNYLLASSRKVKIDNDLDQEEAWNYGFSSSFYIPVFGKTLNVNTEYYYTDFRRQMIIDLDTDPHIVHFANLEGKSYSHTFQAEATYPFFKGFTLTAAYRLTDVKTTYNKKLLERPLTGKYKGPVSYTHLRAHETVLDLV
;
A
#
# COMPACT_ATOMS: atom_id res chain seq x y z
N MET A 1 -4.10 25.42 5.98
CA MET A 1 -3.76 25.17 4.56
C MET A 1 -2.27 24.88 4.47
N CYS A 2 -1.88 23.82 3.78
CA CYS A 2 -0.48 23.47 3.57
C CYS A 2 -0.23 23.42 2.06
N ILE A 3 0.83 24.09 1.62
CA ILE A 3 1.31 24.06 0.24
C ILE A 3 2.76 23.61 0.30
N ARG A 4 3.15 22.63 -0.49
CA ARG A 4 4.51 22.10 -0.53
C ARG A 4 4.85 21.64 -1.95
N ASP A 5 6.08 21.84 -2.34
CA ASP A 5 6.71 21.28 -3.52
C ASP A 5 7.51 20.02 -3.17
N SER A 6 7.76 19.20 -4.13
CA SER A 6 8.61 18.02 -4.02
C SER A 6 9.30 17.74 -5.35
N TYR A 7 10.42 17.06 -5.26
CA TYR A 7 11.20 16.64 -6.42
C TYR A 7 11.63 15.20 -6.19
N ASP A 8 11.33 14.34 -7.14
CA ASP A 8 11.80 12.97 -7.16
C ASP A 8 12.68 12.73 -8.38
N TYR A 9 13.76 12.00 -8.20
CA TYR A 9 14.75 11.73 -9.23
C TYR A 9 15.19 10.28 -9.20
N PHE A 10 14.97 9.59 -10.30
CA PHE A 10 15.43 8.22 -10.51
C PHE A 10 16.47 8.17 -11.63
N ASN A 11 17.56 7.43 -11.43
CA ASN A 11 18.57 7.21 -12.45
C ASN A 11 19.18 5.83 -12.29
N GLN A 12 18.97 4.97 -13.28
CA GLN A 12 19.52 3.62 -13.31
C GLN A 12 20.15 3.33 -14.67
N THR A 13 21.25 2.63 -14.65
CA THR A 13 21.88 2.07 -15.85
C THR A 13 21.95 0.56 -15.68
N TYR A 14 21.53 -0.18 -16.67
CA TYR A 14 21.60 -1.64 -16.68
C TYR A 14 22.28 -2.14 -17.94
N ARG A 15 22.90 -3.30 -17.79
CA ARG A 15 23.52 -4.07 -18.87
C ARG A 15 22.96 -5.50 -18.78
N LEU A 16 22.25 -5.92 -19.80
CA LEU A 16 21.76 -7.28 -19.93
C LEU A 16 22.52 -7.96 -21.05
N GLU A 17 23.08 -9.11 -20.76
CA GLU A 17 23.73 -9.98 -21.72
C GLU A 17 22.77 -11.10 -22.05
N ASN A 18 22.43 -11.25 -23.33
CA ASN A 18 21.56 -12.31 -23.81
C ASN A 18 22.29 -13.06 -24.96
N ASP A 19 22.34 -14.36 -24.85
CA ASP A 19 23.06 -15.24 -25.82
C ASP A 19 22.59 -15.08 -27.27
N ASP A 20 21.31 -14.69 -27.48
CA ASP A 20 20.73 -14.56 -28.82
C ASP A 20 20.76 -13.14 -29.41
N THR A 21 20.74 -12.12 -28.58
CA THR A 21 20.60 -10.71 -29.02
C THR A 21 21.80 -9.83 -28.68
N GLY A 22 22.79 -10.39 -27.97
CA GLY A 22 23.95 -9.67 -27.53
C GLY A 22 23.67 -8.78 -26.31
N LEU A 23 24.47 -7.75 -26.15
CA LEU A 23 24.40 -6.81 -25.02
C LEU A 23 23.27 -5.80 -25.21
N LEU A 24 22.29 -5.83 -24.32
CA LEU A 24 21.29 -4.79 -24.19
C LEU A 24 21.76 -3.76 -23.14
N TYR A 25 22.05 -2.56 -23.60
CA TYR A 25 22.35 -1.42 -22.75
C TYR A 25 21.09 -0.60 -22.56
N GLY A 26 20.70 -0.37 -21.32
CA GLY A 26 19.60 0.54 -21.01
C GLY A 26 19.98 1.53 -19.93
N LYS A 27 19.50 2.74 -20.09
CA LYS A 27 19.56 3.79 -19.07
C LYS A 27 18.16 4.29 -18.84
N GLU A 28 17.69 4.16 -17.62
CA GLU A 28 16.42 4.68 -17.18
C GLU A 28 16.66 5.91 -16.31
N LYS A 29 16.06 7.03 -16.69
CA LYS A 29 16.15 8.27 -15.95
C LYS A 29 14.77 8.90 -15.93
N GLU A 30 14.30 9.24 -14.74
CA GLU A 30 13.05 9.93 -14.55
C GLU A 30 13.22 11.10 -13.58
N THR A 31 12.52 12.18 -13.88
CA THR A 31 12.46 13.40 -13.08
C THR A 31 11.01 13.79 -12.87
N VAL A 32 10.59 13.92 -11.61
CA VAL A 32 9.20 14.19 -11.26
C VAL A 32 9.11 15.36 -10.28
N PRO A 33 9.12 16.61 -10.77
CA PRO A 33 8.72 17.75 -9.95
C PRO A 33 7.21 17.69 -9.67
N GLY A 34 6.80 18.10 -8.47
CA GLY A 34 5.41 18.10 -8.08
C GLY A 34 5.09 19.13 -7.02
N ALA A 35 3.84 19.54 -6.99
CA ALA A 35 3.32 20.45 -6.00
C ALA A 35 1.99 19.96 -5.47
N TYR A 36 1.71 20.21 -4.20
CA TYR A 36 0.41 19.89 -3.62
C TYR A 36 -0.12 21.00 -2.75
N VAL A 37 -1.44 21.05 -2.69
CA VAL A 37 -2.20 21.88 -1.76
C VAL A 37 -3.13 21.01 -0.94
N GLN A 38 -3.19 21.28 0.35
CA GLN A 38 -4.06 20.58 1.29
C GLN A 38 -4.74 21.57 2.20
N TYR A 39 -6.01 21.36 2.42
CA TYR A 39 -6.80 22.10 3.39
C TYR A 39 -7.40 21.14 4.41
N THR A 40 -7.34 21.54 5.69
CA THR A 40 -7.94 20.80 6.79
C THR A 40 -8.88 21.74 7.53
N TYR A 41 -10.12 21.31 7.67
CA TYR A 41 -11.14 21.99 8.47
C TYR A 41 -11.44 21.16 9.70
N ASN A 42 -11.36 21.77 10.87
CA ASN A 42 -11.66 21.14 12.16
C ASN A 42 -12.85 21.85 12.81
N TRP A 43 -13.91 21.09 13.07
CA TRP A 43 -15.08 21.57 13.77
C TRP A 43 -15.20 20.91 15.15
N LYS A 44 -14.85 21.68 16.18
CA LYS A 44 -14.94 21.28 17.60
C LYS A 44 -14.27 19.94 17.93
N ASP A 45 -13.23 19.58 17.22
CA ASP A 45 -12.51 18.30 17.30
C ASP A 45 -13.38 17.04 17.03
N LYS A 46 -14.68 17.23 16.77
CA LYS A 46 -15.65 16.17 16.48
C LYS A 46 -15.69 15.80 15.01
N ILE A 47 -15.53 16.78 14.12
CA ILE A 47 -15.50 16.54 12.68
C ILE A 47 -14.24 17.19 12.11
N ILE A 48 -13.41 16.38 11.47
CA ILE A 48 -12.26 16.86 10.74
C ILE A 48 -12.44 16.47 9.28
N LEU A 49 -12.44 17.47 8.41
CA LEU A 49 -12.48 17.30 6.96
C LEU A 49 -11.13 17.70 6.40
N MET A 50 -10.52 16.83 5.62
CA MET A 50 -9.28 17.11 4.90
C MET A 50 -9.49 16.84 3.42
N GLY A 51 -9.14 17.80 2.60
CA GLY A 51 -9.09 17.68 1.14
C GLY A 51 -7.72 18.12 0.63
N GLY A 52 -7.20 17.42 -0.35
CA GLY A 52 -5.93 17.77 -0.95
C GLY A 52 -5.87 17.33 -2.42
N ILE A 53 -5.07 18.05 -3.17
CA ILE A 53 -4.79 17.75 -4.56
C ILE A 53 -3.30 17.93 -4.80
N ARG A 54 -2.70 16.98 -5.49
CA ARG A 54 -1.31 17.00 -5.91
C ARG A 54 -1.23 16.90 -7.42
N ALA A 55 -0.38 17.70 -8.04
CA ALA A 55 -0.03 17.64 -9.45
C ALA A 55 1.46 17.36 -9.56
N ASP A 56 1.81 16.37 -10.36
CA ASP A 56 3.17 15.96 -10.65
C ASP A 56 3.37 15.92 -12.17
N HIS A 57 4.59 16.16 -12.62
CA HIS A 57 4.97 16.08 -14.02
C HIS A 57 6.18 15.16 -14.18
N SER A 58 5.96 13.99 -14.79
CA SER A 58 7.04 13.09 -15.17
C SER A 58 7.52 13.41 -16.57
N ASP A 59 8.82 13.42 -16.80
CA ASP A 59 9.42 13.56 -18.12
C ASP A 59 9.13 12.35 -19.03
N ILE A 60 8.67 11.22 -18.46
CA ILE A 60 8.31 10.00 -19.20
C ILE A 60 6.78 9.92 -19.41
N TYR A 61 5.99 10.10 -18.34
CA TYR A 61 4.54 9.85 -18.33
C TYR A 61 3.68 11.12 -18.44
N GLY A 62 4.30 12.31 -18.48
CA GLY A 62 3.58 13.59 -18.55
C GLY A 62 2.98 14.02 -17.21
N THR A 63 1.93 14.83 -17.27
CA THR A 63 1.30 15.43 -16.09
C THR A 63 0.15 14.57 -15.58
N PHE A 64 0.12 14.33 -14.28
CA PHE A 64 -0.94 13.61 -13.61
C PHE A 64 -1.32 14.25 -12.28
N VAL A 65 -2.54 13.99 -11.84
CA VAL A 65 -3.14 14.61 -10.66
C VAL A 65 -3.67 13.55 -9.72
N THR A 66 -3.36 13.71 -8.42
CA THR A 66 -3.77 12.79 -7.36
C THR A 66 -4.59 13.53 -6.30
N PRO A 67 -5.93 13.53 -6.42
CA PRO A 67 -6.82 14.03 -5.38
C PRO A 67 -6.90 13.06 -4.21
N ARG A 68 -7.11 13.61 -3.00
CA ARG A 68 -7.40 12.84 -1.78
C ARG A 68 -8.34 13.57 -0.86
N ALA A 69 -9.16 12.83 -0.13
CA ALA A 69 -10.03 13.37 0.89
C ALA A 69 -10.13 12.40 2.08
N HIS A 70 -10.26 12.98 3.27
CA HIS A 70 -10.46 12.25 4.52
C HIS A 70 -11.52 12.95 5.35
N ILE A 71 -12.35 12.15 5.99
CA ILE A 71 -13.34 12.61 6.97
C ILE A 71 -13.09 11.82 8.25
N LYS A 72 -12.90 12.51 9.35
CA LYS A 72 -12.90 11.95 10.69
C LYS A 72 -14.13 12.44 11.42
N TYR A 73 -14.87 11.54 12.05
CA TYR A 73 -16.00 11.83 12.91
C TYR A 73 -15.82 11.16 14.28
N ALA A 74 -15.69 11.98 15.31
CA ALA A 74 -15.53 11.55 16.69
C ALA A 74 -16.57 12.30 17.55
N PRO A 75 -17.84 11.80 17.60
CA PRO A 75 -18.90 12.47 18.38
C PRO A 75 -18.58 12.49 19.88
N ASP A 76 -17.93 11.45 20.36
CA ASP A 76 -17.54 11.22 21.75
C ASP A 76 -16.15 10.57 21.82
N ASP A 77 -15.56 10.55 23.02
CA ASP A 77 -14.22 10.00 23.27
C ASP A 77 -14.12 8.49 23.08
N TRP A 78 -15.26 7.79 23.11
CA TRP A 78 -15.29 6.33 22.98
C TRP A 78 -15.42 5.83 21.53
N VAL A 79 -15.69 6.72 20.55
CA VAL A 79 -15.84 6.33 19.14
C VAL A 79 -15.13 7.29 18.20
N ASN A 80 -14.43 6.72 17.22
CA ASN A 80 -13.76 7.46 16.18
C ASN A 80 -13.97 6.74 14.83
N LEU A 81 -14.61 7.40 13.90
CA LEU A 81 -14.89 6.90 12.57
C LEU A 81 -14.10 7.72 11.54
N ARG A 82 -13.53 7.03 10.54
CA ARG A 82 -12.80 7.68 9.45
C ARG A 82 -13.20 7.09 8.12
N VAL A 83 -13.35 7.96 7.14
CA VAL A 83 -13.52 7.61 5.73
C VAL A 83 -12.43 8.29 4.95
N SER A 84 -11.86 7.59 3.99
CA SER A 84 -10.84 8.12 3.11
C SER A 84 -11.07 7.71 1.67
N VAL A 85 -10.71 8.58 0.75
CA VAL A 85 -10.64 8.30 -0.67
C VAL A 85 -9.43 9.02 -1.25
N GLY A 86 -8.71 8.35 -2.13
CA GLY A 86 -7.57 8.95 -2.79
C GLY A 86 -7.18 8.19 -4.04
N LYS A 87 -6.64 8.94 -4.99
CA LYS A 87 -5.98 8.42 -6.18
C LYS A 87 -4.49 8.33 -5.90
N GLY A 88 -3.88 7.23 -6.28
CA GLY A 88 -2.44 7.03 -6.25
C GLY A 88 -1.91 6.65 -7.61
N TYR A 89 -0.64 6.87 -7.81
CA TYR A 89 0.10 6.42 -8.98
C TYR A 89 1.43 5.80 -8.57
N ARG A 90 2.00 5.01 -9.44
CA ARG A 90 3.36 4.48 -9.32
C ARG A 90 4.00 4.40 -10.70
N THR A 91 5.22 4.89 -10.82
CA THR A 91 6.06 4.67 -11.98
C THR A 91 6.60 3.25 -11.97
N ASN A 92 6.60 2.60 -13.12
CA ASN A 92 7.11 1.25 -13.29
C ASN A 92 8.59 1.28 -13.65
N HIS A 93 9.46 0.94 -12.70
CA HIS A 93 10.87 0.68 -12.95
C HIS A 93 11.09 -0.83 -13.14
N VAL A 94 10.72 -1.32 -14.33
CA VAL A 94 10.53 -2.74 -14.64
C VAL A 94 11.70 -3.60 -14.21
N LEU A 95 12.90 -3.26 -14.60
CA LEU A 95 14.11 -4.06 -14.31
C LEU A 95 14.65 -3.83 -12.89
N ALA A 96 14.51 -2.60 -12.35
CA ALA A 96 14.93 -2.29 -11.01
C ALA A 96 14.13 -3.07 -9.96
N GLU A 97 12.82 -3.12 -10.14
CA GLU A 97 11.90 -3.74 -9.20
C GLU A 97 11.84 -5.26 -9.34
N ASN A 98 12.19 -5.80 -10.52
CA ASN A 98 12.03 -7.22 -10.86
C ASN A 98 13.36 -7.88 -11.25
N ASN A 99 14.48 -7.40 -10.72
CA ASN A 99 15.82 -7.91 -11.02
C ASN A 99 15.98 -9.41 -10.72
N TYR A 100 15.23 -9.96 -9.76
CA TYR A 100 15.24 -11.40 -9.45
C TYR A 100 14.80 -12.29 -10.62
N LEU A 101 13.99 -11.75 -11.55
CA LEU A 101 13.55 -12.46 -12.74
C LEU A 101 14.69 -12.60 -13.77
N LEU A 102 15.70 -11.74 -13.69
CA LEU A 102 16.89 -11.81 -14.56
C LEU A 102 17.77 -13.03 -14.22
N ALA A 103 17.65 -13.59 -13.01
CA ALA A 103 18.34 -14.80 -12.62
C ALA A 103 17.72 -16.08 -13.24
N SER A 104 16.53 -15.97 -13.84
CA SER A 104 15.93 -17.05 -14.61
C SER A 104 16.53 -17.07 -16.02
N SER A 105 16.72 -18.25 -16.58
CA SER A 105 17.20 -18.41 -17.98
C SER A 105 16.12 -18.03 -19.02
N ARG A 106 15.16 -17.17 -18.65
CA ARG A 106 14.05 -16.73 -19.52
C ARG A 106 14.43 -15.46 -20.27
N LYS A 107 13.95 -15.33 -21.49
CA LYS A 107 14.08 -14.09 -22.26
C LYS A 107 13.16 -13.02 -21.65
N VAL A 108 13.65 -11.81 -21.52
CA VAL A 108 12.85 -10.67 -21.02
C VAL A 108 12.25 -9.94 -22.21
N LYS A 109 10.93 -9.78 -22.20
CA LYS A 109 10.18 -8.97 -23.15
C LYS A 109 9.44 -7.86 -22.38
N ILE A 110 9.67 -6.63 -22.77
CA ILE A 110 9.02 -5.46 -22.17
C ILE A 110 8.26 -4.74 -23.29
N ASP A 111 6.96 -4.50 -23.08
CA ASP A 111 6.18 -3.72 -24.04
C ASP A 111 6.62 -2.26 -24.00
N ASN A 112 6.69 -1.61 -25.16
CA ASN A 112 7.21 -0.26 -25.29
C ASN A 112 6.24 0.82 -24.78
N ASP A 113 4.98 0.47 -24.57
CA ASP A 113 3.87 1.33 -24.19
C ASP A 113 3.36 1.06 -22.78
N LEU A 114 4.27 0.70 -21.86
CA LEU A 114 3.89 0.49 -20.47
C LEU A 114 3.37 1.78 -19.85
N ASP A 115 2.14 1.70 -19.36
CA ASP A 115 1.48 2.78 -18.64
C ASP A 115 2.05 2.97 -17.23
N GLN A 116 1.95 4.19 -16.72
CA GLN A 116 2.11 4.45 -15.30
C GLN A 116 0.97 3.77 -14.53
N GLU A 117 1.29 3.08 -13.45
CA GLU A 117 0.27 2.45 -12.60
C GLU A 117 -0.60 3.50 -11.91
N GLU A 118 -1.90 3.25 -11.89
CA GLU A 118 -2.89 4.13 -11.29
C GLU A 118 -3.93 3.33 -10.52
N ALA A 119 -4.22 3.78 -9.30
CA ALA A 119 -5.22 3.14 -8.47
C ALA A 119 -6.05 4.16 -7.68
N TRP A 120 -7.32 3.84 -7.42
CA TRP A 120 -8.15 4.49 -6.44
C TRP A 120 -8.24 3.65 -5.19
N ASN A 121 -8.03 4.28 -4.04
CA ASN A 121 -8.17 3.64 -2.74
C ASN A 121 -9.33 4.27 -1.98
N TYR A 122 -10.20 3.43 -1.43
CA TYR A 122 -11.32 3.79 -0.57
C TYR A 122 -11.13 3.11 0.77
N GLY A 123 -11.15 3.88 1.84
CA GLY A 123 -10.90 3.38 3.19
C GLY A 123 -12.01 3.75 4.15
N PHE A 124 -12.34 2.83 5.02
CA PHE A 124 -13.15 3.05 6.21
C PHE A 124 -12.42 2.47 7.41
N SER A 125 -12.32 3.23 8.49
CA SER A 125 -11.82 2.70 9.76
C SER A 125 -12.69 3.18 10.93
N SER A 126 -12.79 2.33 11.94
CA SER A 126 -13.44 2.67 13.20
C SER A 126 -12.60 2.24 14.39
N SER A 127 -12.61 3.06 15.44
CA SER A 127 -11.99 2.74 16.72
C SER A 127 -13.03 2.94 17.81
N PHE A 128 -13.17 1.93 18.67
CA PHE A 128 -14.07 1.94 19.81
C PHE A 128 -13.28 1.72 21.10
N TYR A 129 -13.53 2.54 22.10
CA TYR A 129 -12.94 2.49 23.44
C TYR A 129 -14.03 2.13 24.44
N ILE A 130 -14.22 0.83 24.67
CA ILE A 130 -15.35 0.28 25.42
C ILE A 130 -14.91 0.02 26.85
N PRO A 131 -15.54 0.65 27.86
CA PRO A 131 -15.24 0.35 29.26
C PRO A 131 -15.78 -1.05 29.63
N VAL A 132 -14.88 -1.94 30.04
CA VAL A 132 -15.18 -3.33 30.41
C VAL A 132 -14.43 -3.64 31.71
N PHE A 133 -15.14 -4.03 32.78
CA PHE A 133 -14.58 -4.40 34.09
C PHE A 133 -13.54 -3.39 34.63
N GLY A 134 -13.84 -2.08 34.53
CA GLY A 134 -12.95 -1.02 35.00
C GLY A 134 -11.72 -0.75 34.16
N LYS A 135 -11.62 -1.34 32.97
CA LYS A 135 -10.56 -1.14 31.96
C LYS A 135 -11.17 -0.85 30.61
N THR A 136 -10.35 -0.43 29.66
CA THR A 136 -10.80 -0.11 28.32
C THR A 136 -10.42 -1.21 27.34
N LEU A 137 -11.43 -1.80 26.70
CA LEU A 137 -11.27 -2.63 25.52
C LEU A 137 -11.18 -1.72 24.30
N ASN A 138 -10.07 -1.77 23.58
CA ASN A 138 -9.88 -1.07 22.33
C ASN A 138 -10.20 -2.03 21.18
N VAL A 139 -11.16 -1.64 20.33
CA VAL A 139 -11.51 -2.38 19.11
C VAL A 139 -11.29 -1.47 17.93
N ASN A 140 -10.39 -1.89 17.04
CA ASN A 140 -10.12 -1.20 15.78
C ASN A 140 -10.59 -2.06 14.61
N THR A 141 -11.30 -1.47 13.67
CA THR A 141 -11.64 -2.14 12.42
C THR A 141 -11.26 -1.27 11.25
N GLU A 142 -10.77 -1.89 10.19
CA GLU A 142 -10.37 -1.22 8.97
C GLU A 142 -10.83 -2.01 7.77
N TYR A 143 -11.31 -1.31 6.77
CA TYR A 143 -11.64 -1.87 5.48
C TYR A 143 -11.10 -0.97 4.39
N TYR A 144 -10.37 -1.55 3.45
CA TYR A 144 -9.84 -0.86 2.27
C TYR A 144 -10.25 -1.61 1.01
N TYR A 145 -10.71 -0.83 0.04
CA TYR A 145 -10.92 -1.27 -1.33
C TYR A 145 -10.00 -0.48 -2.24
N THR A 146 -9.17 -1.19 -3.00
CA THR A 146 -8.29 -0.58 -4.02
C THR A 146 -8.70 -1.06 -5.39
N ASP A 147 -8.99 -0.13 -6.28
CA ASP A 147 -9.33 -0.37 -7.68
C ASP A 147 -8.16 0.09 -8.55
N PHE A 148 -7.47 -0.86 -9.16
CA PHE A 148 -6.35 -0.59 -10.07
C PHE A 148 -6.89 -0.28 -11.46
N ARG A 149 -6.74 0.96 -11.90
CA ARG A 149 -7.17 1.44 -13.19
C ARG A 149 -6.19 1.08 -14.29
N ARG A 150 -4.91 1.19 -13.98
CA ARG A 150 -3.77 0.78 -14.80
C ARG A 150 -2.79 0.04 -13.92
N GLN A 151 -2.32 -1.08 -14.40
CA GLN A 151 -1.37 -1.91 -13.67
C GLN A 151 -0.49 -2.66 -14.67
N MET A 152 0.79 -2.73 -14.39
CA MET A 152 1.69 -3.64 -15.09
C MET A 152 1.49 -5.07 -14.57
N ILE A 153 1.46 -6.02 -15.49
CA ILE A 153 1.46 -7.45 -15.17
C ILE A 153 2.74 -8.10 -15.68
N ILE A 154 3.14 -9.15 -14.99
CA ILE A 154 4.26 -10.01 -15.38
C ILE A 154 3.67 -11.34 -15.80
N ASP A 155 3.71 -11.61 -17.08
CA ASP A 155 3.26 -12.88 -17.64
C ASP A 155 4.42 -13.88 -17.67
N LEU A 156 4.27 -14.93 -16.89
CA LEU A 156 5.23 -16.04 -16.78
C LEU A 156 4.67 -17.37 -17.31
N ASP A 157 3.38 -17.38 -17.70
CA ASP A 157 2.63 -18.61 -17.94
C ASP A 157 2.28 -18.81 -19.42
N THR A 158 2.15 -17.73 -20.19
CA THR A 158 1.83 -17.82 -21.63
C THR A 158 2.96 -18.47 -22.40
N ASP A 159 4.21 -18.14 -22.08
CA ASP A 159 5.40 -18.79 -22.61
C ASP A 159 6.40 -19.08 -21.48
N PRO A 160 6.73 -20.34 -21.18
CA PRO A 160 7.63 -20.70 -20.10
C PRO A 160 9.08 -20.22 -20.31
N HIS A 161 9.45 -19.80 -21.52
CA HIS A 161 10.78 -19.28 -21.85
C HIS A 161 10.87 -17.75 -21.84
N ILE A 162 9.73 -17.05 -21.64
CA ILE A 162 9.67 -15.60 -21.70
C ILE A 162 9.12 -15.06 -20.38
N VAL A 163 9.71 -13.96 -19.89
CA VAL A 163 9.14 -13.08 -18.90
C VAL A 163 8.60 -11.87 -19.64
N HIS A 164 7.28 -11.72 -19.72
CA HIS A 164 6.66 -10.66 -20.48
C HIS A 164 6.03 -9.61 -19.54
N PHE A 165 6.48 -8.38 -19.66
CA PHE A 165 5.95 -7.23 -18.96
C PHE A 165 4.99 -6.48 -19.88
N ALA A 166 3.72 -6.44 -19.51
CA ALA A 166 2.65 -5.85 -20.31
C ALA A 166 1.67 -5.05 -19.44
N ASN A 167 0.89 -4.21 -20.07
CA ASN A 167 -0.23 -3.55 -19.42
C ASN A 167 -1.36 -4.55 -19.13
N LEU A 168 -2.02 -4.40 -18.00
CA LEU A 168 -3.18 -5.20 -17.62
C LEU A 168 -4.36 -4.90 -18.55
N GLU A 169 -4.81 -5.90 -19.28
CA GLU A 169 -6.08 -5.86 -20.02
C GLU A 169 -7.20 -6.46 -19.17
N GLY A 170 -7.95 -5.59 -18.42
CA GLY A 170 -9.07 -6.05 -17.61
C GLY A 170 -9.17 -5.35 -16.28
N LYS A 171 -9.62 -6.07 -15.25
CA LYS A 171 -9.87 -5.55 -13.91
C LYS A 171 -8.85 -6.09 -12.92
N SER A 172 -8.39 -5.23 -12.02
CA SER A 172 -7.63 -5.62 -10.84
C SER A 172 -8.14 -4.85 -9.64
N TYR A 173 -8.34 -5.55 -8.53
CA TYR A 173 -8.77 -4.93 -7.28
C TYR A 173 -8.31 -5.71 -6.07
N SER A 174 -8.31 -5.03 -4.94
CA SER A 174 -7.99 -5.61 -3.65
C SER A 174 -9.01 -5.16 -2.61
N HIS A 175 -9.51 -6.13 -1.84
CA HIS A 175 -10.25 -5.89 -0.61
C HIS A 175 -9.38 -6.31 0.57
N THR A 176 -9.24 -5.45 1.56
CA THR A 176 -8.58 -5.77 2.81
C THR A 176 -9.49 -5.37 3.96
N PHE A 177 -9.83 -6.33 4.80
CA PHE A 177 -10.50 -6.10 6.07
C PHE A 177 -9.57 -6.52 7.21
N GLN A 178 -9.48 -5.69 8.24
CA GLN A 178 -8.75 -6.00 9.46
C GLN A 178 -9.59 -5.62 10.67
N ALA A 179 -9.61 -6.48 11.67
CA ALA A 179 -10.16 -6.19 12.98
C ALA A 179 -9.12 -6.54 14.04
N GLU A 180 -8.97 -5.68 15.02
CA GLU A 180 -8.06 -5.85 16.14
C GLU A 180 -8.76 -5.50 17.44
N ALA A 181 -8.57 -6.32 18.45
CA ALA A 181 -9.05 -6.09 19.79
C ALA A 181 -7.90 -6.18 20.79
N THR A 182 -7.72 -5.14 21.60
CA THR A 182 -6.69 -5.05 22.62
C THR A 182 -7.32 -4.83 23.99
N TYR A 183 -7.01 -5.71 24.95
CA TYR A 183 -7.52 -5.61 26.30
C TYR A 183 -6.44 -5.82 27.37
N PRO A 184 -6.26 -4.89 28.30
CA PRO A 184 -5.34 -5.01 29.42
C PRO A 184 -5.99 -5.83 30.54
N PHE A 185 -5.71 -7.14 30.65
CA PHE A 185 -6.32 -8.05 31.62
C PHE A 185 -5.94 -7.71 33.07
N PHE A 186 -4.65 -7.48 33.33
CA PHE A 186 -4.12 -7.09 34.64
C PHE A 186 -2.83 -6.26 34.47
N LYS A 187 -2.31 -5.70 35.56
CA LYS A 187 -1.09 -4.91 35.52
C LYS A 187 0.05 -5.75 34.97
N GLY A 188 0.56 -5.38 33.80
CA GLY A 188 1.65 -6.07 33.13
C GLY A 188 1.23 -7.10 32.10
N PHE A 189 -0.06 -7.34 31.90
CA PHE A 189 -0.52 -8.27 30.85
C PHE A 189 -1.59 -7.63 29.97
N THR A 190 -1.26 -7.45 28.70
CA THR A 190 -2.18 -6.96 27.68
C THR A 190 -2.26 -8.00 26.56
N LEU A 191 -3.47 -8.36 26.19
CA LEU A 191 -3.75 -9.26 25.08
C LEU A 191 -4.22 -8.46 23.88
N THR A 192 -3.62 -8.70 22.71
CA THR A 192 -4.07 -8.20 21.42
C THR A 192 -4.36 -9.38 20.52
N ALA A 193 -5.58 -9.42 20.00
CA ALA A 193 -5.99 -10.37 18.99
C ALA A 193 -6.36 -9.61 17.72
N ALA A 194 -5.88 -10.05 16.57
CA ALA A 194 -6.19 -9.46 15.30
C ALA A 194 -6.64 -10.51 14.30
N TYR A 195 -7.47 -10.07 13.36
CA TYR A 195 -7.91 -10.85 12.22
C TYR A 195 -7.79 -10.00 10.96
N ARG A 196 -7.22 -10.57 9.91
CA ARG A 196 -7.09 -9.91 8.61
C ARG A 196 -7.57 -10.84 7.50
N LEU A 197 -8.42 -10.29 6.65
CA LEU A 197 -8.85 -10.89 5.41
C LEU A 197 -8.33 -10.04 4.25
N THR A 198 -7.74 -10.67 3.24
CA THR A 198 -7.26 -10.01 2.03
C THR A 198 -7.75 -10.81 0.82
N ASP A 199 -8.50 -10.17 -0.07
CA ASP A 199 -8.94 -10.73 -1.34
C ASP A 199 -8.40 -9.85 -2.48
N VAL A 200 -7.48 -10.41 -3.26
CA VAL A 200 -6.83 -9.72 -4.39
C VAL A 200 -7.13 -10.49 -5.65
N LYS A 201 -7.74 -9.82 -6.61
CA LYS A 201 -8.06 -10.41 -7.91
C LYS A 201 -7.54 -9.54 -9.04
N THR A 202 -6.96 -10.21 -10.02
CA THR A 202 -6.40 -9.59 -11.22
C THR A 202 -6.83 -10.39 -12.44
N THR A 203 -7.19 -9.69 -13.51
CA THR A 203 -7.49 -10.34 -14.77
C THR A 203 -6.20 -10.86 -15.39
N TYR A 204 -6.18 -12.15 -15.65
CA TYR A 204 -5.08 -12.84 -16.30
C TYR A 204 -5.64 -13.72 -17.42
N ASN A 205 -5.13 -13.60 -18.63
CA ASN A 205 -5.65 -14.31 -19.81
C ASN A 205 -7.19 -14.21 -19.95
N LYS A 206 -7.74 -12.98 -19.83
CA LYS A 206 -9.18 -12.67 -19.89
C LYS A 206 -10.05 -13.30 -18.78
N LYS A 207 -9.43 -13.91 -17.77
CA LYS A 207 -10.12 -14.46 -16.60
C LYS A 207 -9.69 -13.73 -15.35
N LEU A 208 -10.65 -13.38 -14.51
CA LEU A 208 -10.40 -12.76 -13.20
C LEU A 208 -9.99 -13.86 -12.21
N LEU A 209 -8.72 -13.87 -11.82
CA LEU A 209 -8.13 -14.89 -10.94
C LEU A 209 -7.65 -14.28 -9.63
N GLU A 210 -7.63 -15.08 -8.58
CA GLU A 210 -7.00 -14.70 -7.31
C GLU A 210 -5.48 -14.63 -7.49
N ARG A 211 -4.85 -13.65 -6.87
CA ARG A 211 -3.39 -13.52 -6.92
C ARG A 211 -2.74 -14.69 -6.19
N PRO A 212 -1.88 -15.46 -6.83
CA PRO A 212 -1.20 -16.60 -6.21
C PRO A 212 -0.34 -16.16 -5.03
N LEU A 213 -0.14 -17.06 -4.06
CA LEU A 213 0.69 -16.89 -2.87
C LEU A 213 0.23 -15.72 -1.94
N THR A 214 -0.98 -15.20 -2.13
CA THR A 214 -1.55 -14.20 -1.23
C THR A 214 -2.36 -14.91 -0.15
N GLY A 215 -1.89 -14.84 1.10
CA GLY A 215 -2.62 -15.42 2.24
C GLY A 215 -3.94 -14.70 2.46
N LYS A 216 -5.06 -15.39 2.22
CA LYS A 216 -6.41 -14.82 2.32
C LYS A 216 -6.80 -14.47 3.76
N TYR A 217 -6.39 -15.28 4.70
CA TYR A 217 -6.71 -15.15 6.12
C TYR A 217 -5.45 -15.12 6.96
N LYS A 218 -5.38 -14.19 7.91
CA LYS A 218 -4.32 -14.12 8.92
C LYS A 218 -4.92 -13.79 10.27
N GLY A 219 -4.52 -14.51 11.32
CA GLY A 219 -5.02 -14.32 12.68
C GLY A 219 -3.86 -14.27 13.69
N PRO A 220 -3.06 -13.19 13.74
CA PRO A 220 -2.04 -13.04 14.76
C PRO A 220 -2.67 -12.77 16.14
N VAL A 221 -2.07 -13.36 17.16
CA VAL A 221 -2.32 -13.05 18.57
C VAL A 221 -0.99 -12.70 19.22
N SER A 222 -0.93 -11.57 19.88
CA SER A 222 0.25 -11.16 20.64
C SER A 222 -0.13 -10.82 22.08
N TYR A 223 0.83 -11.01 22.99
CA TYR A 223 0.71 -10.61 24.38
C TYR A 223 1.99 -9.91 24.82
N THR A 224 1.86 -8.93 25.71
CA THR A 224 3.00 -8.25 26.32
C THR A 224 3.05 -8.57 27.81
N HIS A 225 4.25 -8.96 28.29
CA HIS A 225 4.56 -9.06 29.71
C HIS A 225 5.39 -7.83 30.12
N LEU A 226 5.11 -7.25 31.28
CA LEU A 226 6.13 -6.45 31.95
C LEU A 226 7.22 -7.43 32.39
N ARG A 227 8.44 -7.24 31.93
CA ARG A 227 9.60 -7.83 32.57
C ARG A 227 9.56 -7.39 34.04
N ALA A 228 9.75 -8.35 34.96
CA ALA A 228 10.03 -8.04 36.35
C ALA A 228 11.16 -7.00 36.34
N HIS A 229 11.00 -5.91 37.11
CA HIS A 229 12.08 -5.00 37.40
C HIS A 229 13.27 -5.87 37.82
N GLU A 230 14.37 -5.79 37.05
CA GLU A 230 15.67 -6.20 37.58
C GLU A 230 15.88 -5.30 38.79
N THR A 231 15.68 -5.86 39.97
CA THR A 231 16.21 -5.28 41.19
C THR A 231 17.71 -5.32 41.02
N VAL A 232 18.28 -4.18 40.72
CA VAL A 232 19.71 -3.95 40.88
C VAL A 232 19.95 -4.18 42.38
N LEU A 233 20.46 -5.33 42.72
CA LEU A 233 21.07 -5.58 44.01
C LEU A 233 22.35 -4.76 43.98
N ASP A 234 22.27 -3.56 44.50
CA ASP A 234 23.47 -2.83 44.99
C ASP A 234 24.05 -3.68 46.10
N LEU A 235 25.02 -4.52 45.75
CA LEU A 235 25.95 -5.12 46.70
C LEU A 235 27.02 -4.07 47.01
N VAL A 236 26.94 -3.52 48.22
CA VAL A 236 27.98 -2.77 48.89
C VAL A 236 29.21 -3.66 49.08
#